data_d8c5eecd74f0dbe321e295a5fa5deb95
#
_entry.id   d8c5eecd74f0dbe321e295a5fa5deb95
#
_cell.length_a   1.000
_cell.length_b   1.000
_cell.length_c   1.000
_cell.angle_alpha   90.00
_cell.angle_beta   90.00
_cell.angle_gamma   90.00
#
_symmetry.space_group_name_H-M   'P 1'
#
loop_
_entity.id
_entity.type
_entity.pdbx_description
1 polymer ?
#
loop_
_entity_poly.entity_id
_entity_poly.type
_entity_poly.pdbx_seq_one_letter_code
_entity_poly.pdbx_strand_id
1 'polypeptide(L)'
;LLYMYNMKKVTLFATGIIMMSCAQQQQKLTYPETAKVDTVDVYFGTEVPDPYRWLENDTSAATAAWVEAQNKVTNDYLSKIPFRDALLKRLTDVANYEKIGTPFKKHGKYYFYKNDGLQNQSVLYVQDSLDGEPRVFLDPNKLSDDGTVALTGIYFSNNGKYTGYTIARSGSDWQEIYVMDTETGKLLDDHIEWAKFTGATWQGDGFYYSAYDAPVKGKEFSNVNENHKIYYHKMGTPQSQDKLVYQNQAYPKRFYTASVNEDETILFLYESGDGRGNALYMKDLRKPNAPFVAMATDMDYTYAPIEVIGDKIY
;
A
#
# COMPACT_ATOMS: atom_id res chain seq x y z
N LEU A 1 -39.41 -21.94 -64.51
CA LEU A 1 -38.99 -20.51 -64.55
C LEU A 1 -39.61 -19.71 -63.37
N LEU A 2 -40.87 -19.96 -63.04
CA LEU A 2 -41.56 -19.25 -61.95
C LEU A 2 -40.96 -19.55 -60.54
N TYR A 3 -40.45 -20.75 -60.29
CA TYR A 3 -39.86 -21.19 -59.03
C TYR A 3 -38.49 -20.53 -58.79
N MET A 4 -37.68 -20.34 -59.81
CA MET A 4 -36.39 -19.66 -59.75
C MET A 4 -36.54 -18.14 -59.53
N TYR A 5 -37.63 -17.51 -59.94
CA TYR A 5 -37.88 -16.07 -59.73
C TYR A 5 -38.24 -15.76 -58.29
N ASN A 6 -38.99 -16.65 -57.63
CA ASN A 6 -39.35 -16.49 -56.20
C ASN A 6 -38.16 -16.73 -55.27
N MET A 7 -37.24 -17.64 -55.60
CA MET A 7 -36.03 -17.86 -54.81
C MET A 7 -35.08 -16.64 -54.81
N LYS A 8 -34.96 -15.95 -55.99
CA LYS A 8 -34.12 -14.72 -56.04
C LYS A 8 -34.67 -13.57 -55.19
N LYS A 9 -35.99 -13.44 -55.09
CA LYS A 9 -36.63 -12.41 -54.25
C LYS A 9 -36.49 -12.71 -52.76
N VAL A 10 -36.59 -13.97 -52.34
CA VAL A 10 -36.41 -14.38 -50.95
C VAL A 10 -34.95 -14.21 -50.51
N THR A 11 -33.97 -14.54 -51.38
CA THR A 11 -32.56 -14.36 -51.11
C THR A 11 -32.16 -12.88 -50.99
N LEU A 12 -32.73 -12.00 -51.83
CA LEU A 12 -32.48 -10.56 -51.75
C LEU A 12 -33.06 -9.95 -50.44
N PHE A 13 -34.22 -10.44 -49.99
CA PHE A 13 -34.84 -9.96 -48.76
C PHE A 13 -34.09 -10.44 -47.51
N ALA A 14 -33.60 -11.68 -47.51
CA ALA A 14 -32.76 -12.25 -46.43
C ALA A 14 -31.40 -11.54 -46.32
N THR A 15 -30.76 -11.19 -47.45
CA THR A 15 -29.47 -10.47 -47.47
C THR A 15 -29.64 -9.02 -47.00
N GLY A 16 -30.79 -8.37 -47.29
CA GLY A 16 -31.12 -7.02 -46.79
C GLY A 16 -31.30 -6.95 -45.26
N ILE A 17 -31.89 -7.98 -44.66
CA ILE A 17 -32.10 -8.07 -43.21
C ILE A 17 -30.79 -8.32 -42.47
N ILE A 18 -29.87 -9.11 -43.03
CA ILE A 18 -28.56 -9.37 -42.41
C ILE A 18 -27.64 -8.14 -42.45
N MET A 19 -27.76 -7.28 -43.47
CA MET A 19 -26.97 -6.04 -43.55
C MET A 19 -27.47 -4.93 -42.63
N MET A 20 -28.72 -4.96 -42.18
CA MET A 20 -29.23 -4.00 -41.18
C MET A 20 -28.83 -4.29 -39.74
N SER A 21 -28.33 -5.50 -39.47
CA SER A 21 -28.01 -5.95 -38.10
C SER A 21 -26.64 -5.51 -37.57
N CYS A 22 -25.76 -4.89 -38.36
CA CYS A 22 -24.38 -4.57 -38.00
C CYS A 22 -24.04 -3.08 -37.91
N ALA A 23 -25.01 -2.18 -37.97
CA ALA A 23 -24.76 -0.77 -37.77
C ALA A 23 -25.24 -0.31 -36.40
N GLN A 24 -24.75 -0.95 -35.32
CA GLN A 24 -24.71 -0.30 -34.05
C GLN A 24 -23.69 0.82 -34.16
N GLN A 25 -24.17 2.04 -34.47
CA GLN A 25 -23.34 3.23 -34.51
C GLN A 25 -22.67 3.34 -33.12
N GLN A 26 -21.40 2.99 -33.03
CA GLN A 26 -20.61 3.25 -31.83
C GLN A 26 -20.69 4.76 -31.57
N GLN A 27 -21.42 5.14 -30.54
CA GLN A 27 -21.54 6.54 -30.15
C GLN A 27 -20.13 7.04 -29.82
N LYS A 28 -19.57 7.88 -30.69
CA LYS A 28 -18.24 8.48 -30.47
C LYS A 28 -18.29 9.31 -29.19
N LEU A 29 -17.50 8.94 -28.20
CA LEU A 29 -17.38 9.70 -26.99
C LEU A 29 -16.73 11.06 -27.30
N THR A 30 -17.27 12.11 -26.72
CA THR A 30 -16.67 13.45 -26.75
C THR A 30 -16.06 13.71 -25.39
N TYR A 31 -14.75 13.88 -25.38
CA TYR A 31 -14.00 14.18 -24.15
C TYR A 31 -13.91 15.69 -23.95
N PRO A 32 -13.89 16.19 -22.70
CA PRO A 32 -13.56 17.58 -22.41
C PRO A 32 -12.18 17.94 -22.97
N GLU A 33 -12.06 19.17 -23.46
CA GLU A 33 -10.79 19.68 -23.91
C GLU A 33 -9.82 19.82 -22.71
N THR A 34 -8.57 19.34 -22.88
CA THR A 34 -7.53 19.49 -21.87
C THR A 34 -6.68 20.71 -22.23
N ALA A 35 -6.66 21.70 -21.34
CA ALA A 35 -5.88 22.90 -21.53
C ALA A 35 -4.39 22.59 -21.68
N LYS A 36 -3.72 23.25 -22.61
CA LYS A 36 -2.28 23.15 -22.83
C LYS A 36 -1.61 24.39 -22.27
N VAL A 37 -0.52 24.20 -21.54
CA VAL A 37 0.35 25.25 -21.03
C VAL A 37 1.72 25.18 -21.69
N ASP A 38 2.42 26.31 -21.77
CA ASP A 38 3.75 26.38 -22.37
C ASP A 38 4.81 26.06 -21.27
N THR A 39 4.96 24.76 -21.00
CA THR A 39 5.98 24.26 -20.05
C THR A 39 6.96 23.42 -20.83
N VAL A 40 8.25 23.65 -20.62
CA VAL A 40 9.36 22.95 -21.27
C VAL A 40 10.38 22.53 -20.22
N ASP A 41 10.76 21.27 -20.22
CA ASP A 41 11.92 20.76 -19.46
C ASP A 41 13.13 20.63 -20.36
N VAL A 42 14.33 20.70 -19.77
CA VAL A 42 15.58 20.48 -20.49
C VAL A 42 16.29 19.24 -19.92
N TYR A 43 16.38 18.19 -20.74
CA TYR A 43 17.11 16.97 -20.39
C TYR A 43 18.37 16.85 -21.27
N PHE A 44 19.53 16.87 -20.63
CA PHE A 44 20.84 16.75 -21.33
C PHE A 44 21.00 17.75 -22.50
N GLY A 45 20.47 18.96 -22.34
CA GLY A 45 20.51 19.99 -23.37
C GLY A 45 19.43 19.92 -24.45
N THR A 46 18.50 18.99 -24.32
CA THR A 46 17.33 18.83 -25.22
C THR A 46 16.07 19.36 -24.55
N GLU A 47 15.38 20.28 -25.25
CA GLU A 47 14.07 20.77 -24.81
C GLU A 47 12.99 19.73 -25.04
N VAL A 48 12.20 19.46 -24.01
CA VAL A 48 11.07 18.52 -24.01
C VAL A 48 9.83 19.27 -23.56
N PRO A 49 8.89 19.61 -24.47
CA PRO A 49 7.63 20.25 -24.09
C PRO A 49 6.72 19.31 -23.27
N ASP A 50 6.19 19.82 -22.18
CA ASP A 50 5.16 19.14 -21.38
C ASP A 50 3.94 20.03 -21.16
N PRO A 51 3.03 20.12 -22.15
CA PRO A 51 1.87 21.00 -22.07
C PRO A 51 0.86 20.60 -21.00
N TYR A 52 1.00 19.46 -20.39
CA TYR A 52 0.07 18.92 -19.38
C TYR A 52 0.67 18.84 -17.98
N ARG A 53 1.86 19.43 -17.74
CA ARG A 53 2.53 19.48 -16.46
C ARG A 53 1.64 19.97 -15.31
N TRP A 54 0.69 20.85 -15.60
CA TRP A 54 -0.24 21.36 -14.60
C TRP A 54 -1.13 20.28 -13.95
N LEU A 55 -1.33 19.13 -14.62
CA LEU A 55 -2.07 17.99 -14.07
C LEU A 55 -1.31 17.26 -12.95
N GLU A 56 0.01 17.43 -12.83
CA GLU A 56 0.80 16.88 -11.72
C GLU A 56 0.49 17.55 -10.38
N ASN A 57 -0.13 18.73 -10.39
CA ASN A 57 -0.60 19.36 -9.17
C ASN A 57 -2.00 18.82 -8.81
N ASP A 58 -2.03 17.69 -8.11
CA ASP A 58 -3.25 16.98 -7.70
C ASP A 58 -4.12 17.74 -6.71
N THR A 59 -3.56 18.74 -6.00
CA THR A 59 -4.26 19.59 -5.04
C THR A 59 -4.84 20.86 -5.65
N SER A 60 -4.59 21.13 -6.94
CA SER A 60 -5.08 22.33 -7.61
C SER A 60 -6.56 22.23 -7.97
N ALA A 61 -7.29 23.33 -7.85
CA ALA A 61 -8.69 23.43 -8.28
C ALA A 61 -8.88 23.14 -9.78
N ALA A 62 -7.86 23.48 -10.62
CA ALA A 62 -7.88 23.23 -12.05
C ALA A 62 -7.83 21.72 -12.36
N THR A 63 -6.93 20.98 -11.69
CA THR A 63 -6.85 19.52 -11.82
C THR A 63 -8.12 18.84 -11.32
N ALA A 64 -8.65 19.28 -10.17
CA ALA A 64 -9.91 18.74 -9.63
C ALA A 64 -11.07 18.93 -10.62
N ALA A 65 -11.22 20.13 -11.20
CA ALA A 65 -12.25 20.41 -12.20
C ALA A 65 -12.09 19.56 -13.48
N TRP A 66 -10.86 19.34 -13.92
CA TRP A 66 -10.56 18.47 -15.07
C TRP A 66 -10.96 17.02 -14.77
N VAL A 67 -10.59 16.49 -13.60
CA VAL A 67 -10.94 15.14 -13.16
C VAL A 67 -12.46 14.96 -13.11
N GLU A 68 -13.18 15.92 -12.55
CA GLU A 68 -14.65 15.89 -12.48
C GLU A 68 -15.27 15.83 -13.88
N ALA A 69 -14.79 16.67 -14.81
CA ALA A 69 -15.27 16.70 -16.19
C ALA A 69 -15.01 15.38 -16.93
N GLN A 70 -13.83 14.76 -16.74
CA GLN A 70 -13.49 13.45 -17.33
C GLN A 70 -14.35 12.33 -16.72
N ASN A 71 -14.52 12.34 -15.39
CA ASN A 71 -15.34 11.37 -14.68
C ASN A 71 -16.81 11.43 -15.12
N LYS A 72 -17.31 12.62 -15.44
CA LYS A 72 -18.68 12.78 -15.98
C LYS A 72 -18.86 11.99 -17.28
N VAL A 73 -17.90 12.07 -18.22
CA VAL A 73 -17.95 11.30 -19.48
C VAL A 73 -17.94 9.79 -19.18
N THR A 74 -17.06 9.34 -18.31
CA THR A 74 -16.95 7.94 -17.90
C THR A 74 -18.25 7.43 -17.27
N ASN A 75 -18.80 8.18 -16.31
CA ASN A 75 -20.02 7.79 -15.60
C ASN A 75 -21.25 7.81 -16.54
N ASP A 76 -21.36 8.81 -17.43
CA ASP A 76 -22.42 8.89 -18.43
C ASP A 76 -22.37 7.69 -19.42
N TYR A 77 -21.19 7.19 -19.73
CA TYR A 77 -21.03 5.99 -20.55
C TYR A 77 -21.38 4.71 -19.76
N LEU A 78 -20.78 4.53 -18.59
CA LEU A 78 -20.98 3.33 -17.76
C LEU A 78 -22.44 3.16 -17.31
N SER A 79 -23.13 4.26 -17.00
CA SER A 79 -24.54 4.22 -16.59
C SER A 79 -25.50 3.72 -17.68
N LYS A 80 -25.11 3.80 -18.95
CA LYS A 80 -25.91 3.33 -20.09
C LYS A 80 -25.72 1.84 -20.42
N ILE A 81 -24.82 1.14 -19.72
CA ILE A 81 -24.60 -0.30 -19.96
C ILE A 81 -25.82 -1.07 -19.40
N PRO A 82 -26.59 -1.77 -20.26
CA PRO A 82 -27.90 -2.33 -19.86
C PRO A 82 -27.82 -3.38 -18.75
N PHE A 83 -26.70 -4.09 -18.63
CA PHE A 83 -26.51 -5.17 -17.65
C PHE A 83 -25.71 -4.74 -16.41
N ARG A 84 -25.33 -3.45 -16.30
CA ARG A 84 -24.47 -2.93 -15.22
C ARG A 84 -25.06 -3.22 -13.83
N ASP A 85 -26.34 -2.90 -13.65
CA ASP A 85 -26.99 -3.07 -12.34
C ASP A 85 -27.18 -4.54 -11.97
N ALA A 86 -27.52 -5.37 -12.96
CA ALA A 86 -27.61 -6.82 -12.77
C ALA A 86 -26.24 -7.43 -12.40
N LEU A 87 -25.16 -6.96 -13.04
CA LEU A 87 -23.80 -7.38 -12.73
C LEU A 87 -23.37 -6.91 -11.34
N LEU A 88 -23.63 -5.62 -11.01
CA LEU A 88 -23.34 -5.08 -9.67
C LEU A 88 -24.07 -5.87 -8.59
N LYS A 89 -25.37 -6.13 -8.78
CA LYS A 89 -26.13 -6.95 -7.84
C LYS A 89 -25.52 -8.35 -7.68
N ARG A 90 -25.17 -9.00 -8.80
CA ARG A 90 -24.58 -10.34 -8.74
C ARG A 90 -23.22 -10.35 -8.03
N LEU A 91 -22.37 -9.37 -8.29
CA LEU A 91 -21.07 -9.24 -7.62
C LEU A 91 -21.25 -9.00 -6.12
N THR A 92 -22.19 -8.12 -5.74
CA THR A 92 -22.54 -7.87 -4.33
C THR A 92 -23.03 -9.14 -3.65
N ASP A 93 -23.97 -9.87 -4.25
CA ASP A 93 -24.51 -11.12 -3.70
C ASP A 93 -23.40 -12.19 -3.50
N VAL A 94 -22.46 -12.28 -4.47
CA VAL A 94 -21.33 -13.24 -4.40
C VAL A 94 -20.28 -12.82 -3.39
N ALA A 95 -20.03 -11.52 -3.22
CA ALA A 95 -19.03 -11.00 -2.29
C ALA A 95 -19.53 -10.92 -0.85
N ASN A 96 -20.85 -10.89 -0.64
CA ASN A 96 -21.48 -10.73 0.66
C ASN A 96 -21.58 -12.05 1.42
N TYR A 97 -20.44 -12.53 1.91
CA TYR A 97 -20.36 -13.67 2.85
C TYR A 97 -19.30 -13.38 3.91
N GLU A 98 -19.48 -13.93 5.08
CA GLU A 98 -18.51 -13.80 6.17
C GLU A 98 -17.16 -14.42 5.79
N LYS A 99 -16.08 -13.65 5.96
CA LYS A 99 -14.70 -14.08 5.69
C LYS A 99 -13.90 -14.04 6.98
N ILE A 100 -13.34 -15.17 7.37
CA ILE A 100 -12.53 -15.30 8.59
C ILE A 100 -11.15 -15.79 8.18
N GLY A 101 -10.12 -15.02 8.55
CA GLY A 101 -8.72 -15.38 8.34
C GLY A 101 -8.24 -16.42 9.36
N THR A 102 -7.14 -17.09 9.04
CA THR A 102 -6.51 -18.05 9.97
C THR A 102 -6.06 -17.34 11.25
N PRO A 103 -6.46 -17.84 12.43
CA PRO A 103 -6.00 -17.27 13.69
C PRO A 103 -4.48 -17.43 13.88
N PHE A 104 -3.85 -16.42 14.44
CA PHE A 104 -2.47 -16.48 14.87
C PHE A 104 -2.36 -16.18 16.38
N LYS A 105 -1.36 -16.78 17.05
CA LYS A 105 -1.18 -16.64 18.48
C LYS A 105 -0.08 -15.62 18.80
N LYS A 106 -0.37 -14.66 19.67
CA LYS A 106 0.60 -13.71 20.26
C LYS A 106 0.29 -13.54 21.75
N HIS A 107 1.31 -13.63 22.60
CA HIS A 107 1.22 -13.42 24.06
C HIS A 107 0.04 -14.14 24.73
N GLY A 108 -0.16 -15.39 24.36
CA GLY A 108 -1.22 -16.23 24.93
C GLY A 108 -2.62 -16.01 24.38
N LYS A 109 -2.84 -14.97 23.58
CA LYS A 109 -4.12 -14.66 22.93
C LYS A 109 -4.11 -15.03 21.44
N TYR A 110 -5.29 -15.21 20.86
CA TYR A 110 -5.47 -15.52 19.44
C TYR A 110 -6.06 -14.31 18.73
N TYR A 111 -5.50 -13.96 17.60
CA TYR A 111 -5.91 -12.84 16.76
C TYR A 111 -6.31 -13.36 15.39
N PHE A 112 -7.34 -12.79 14.79
CA PHE A 112 -7.76 -13.12 13.42
C PHE A 112 -8.48 -11.93 12.78
N TYR A 113 -8.38 -11.86 11.46
CA TYR A 113 -9.13 -10.90 10.68
C TYR A 113 -10.48 -11.46 10.30
N LYS A 114 -11.52 -10.65 10.44
CA LYS A 114 -12.88 -10.99 10.03
C LYS A 114 -13.51 -9.85 9.25
N ASN A 115 -14.24 -10.19 8.19
CA ASN A 115 -15.07 -9.29 7.41
C ASN A 115 -16.49 -9.87 7.36
N ASP A 116 -17.50 -9.09 7.63
CA ASP A 116 -18.90 -9.55 7.64
C ASP A 116 -19.50 -9.74 6.23
N GLY A 117 -18.73 -9.39 5.19
CA GLY A 117 -19.08 -9.54 3.78
C GLY A 117 -18.74 -8.32 2.96
N LEU A 118 -19.26 -7.15 3.30
CA LEU A 118 -19.14 -5.92 2.52
C LEU A 118 -18.40 -4.79 3.23
N GLN A 119 -17.82 -5.04 4.41
CA GLN A 119 -16.94 -4.05 5.06
C GLN A 119 -15.77 -3.69 4.14
N ASN A 120 -15.39 -2.42 4.13
CA ASN A 120 -14.29 -1.91 3.30
C ASN A 120 -12.96 -2.61 3.64
N GLN A 121 -12.68 -2.81 4.94
CA GLN A 121 -11.51 -3.53 5.43
C GLN A 121 -11.94 -4.58 6.46
N SER A 122 -11.16 -5.67 6.54
CA SER A 122 -11.37 -6.67 7.59
C SER A 122 -10.98 -6.12 8.96
N VAL A 123 -11.79 -6.40 9.96
CA VAL A 123 -11.57 -6.01 11.36
C VAL A 123 -10.67 -7.04 12.02
N LEU A 124 -9.70 -6.59 12.81
CA LEU A 124 -8.87 -7.47 13.64
C LEU A 124 -9.56 -7.73 14.98
N TYR A 125 -9.79 -9.01 15.25
CA TYR A 125 -10.36 -9.50 16.50
C TYR A 125 -9.31 -10.18 17.37
N VAL A 126 -9.59 -10.26 18.67
CA VAL A 126 -8.78 -10.99 19.64
C VAL A 126 -9.70 -11.85 20.54
N GLN A 127 -9.22 -13.04 20.92
CA GLN A 127 -9.87 -13.96 21.85
C GLN A 127 -8.84 -14.67 22.73
N ASP A 128 -9.25 -15.10 23.91
CA ASP A 128 -8.36 -15.71 24.90
C ASP A 128 -8.07 -17.19 24.63
N SER A 129 -8.95 -17.88 23.89
CA SER A 129 -8.78 -19.25 23.41
C SER A 129 -9.35 -19.39 22.00
N LEU A 130 -9.07 -20.49 21.30
CA LEU A 130 -9.60 -20.74 19.94
C LEU A 130 -11.14 -20.79 19.91
N ASP A 131 -11.76 -21.22 20.99
CA ASP A 131 -13.22 -21.31 21.13
C ASP A 131 -13.78 -20.18 22.03
N GLY A 132 -12.95 -19.15 22.34
CA GLY A 132 -13.32 -18.02 23.18
C GLY A 132 -14.17 -17.00 22.44
N GLU A 133 -14.89 -16.16 23.22
CA GLU A 133 -15.68 -15.07 22.64
C GLU A 133 -14.74 -14.00 22.02
N PRO A 134 -14.87 -13.70 20.72
CA PRO A 134 -14.05 -12.71 20.07
C PRO A 134 -14.49 -11.28 20.41
N ARG A 135 -13.54 -10.40 20.65
CA ARG A 135 -13.75 -8.96 20.78
C ARG A 135 -12.93 -8.19 19.73
N VAL A 136 -13.42 -7.04 19.32
CA VAL A 136 -12.70 -6.19 18.39
C VAL A 136 -11.39 -5.73 19.05
N PHE A 137 -10.27 -5.95 18.37
CA PHE A 137 -8.95 -5.44 18.76
C PHE A 137 -8.63 -4.13 18.05
N LEU A 138 -8.76 -4.11 16.72
CA LEU A 138 -8.60 -2.91 15.90
C LEU A 138 -9.56 -2.95 14.71
N ASP A 139 -10.36 -1.90 14.55
CA ASP A 139 -11.27 -1.74 13.42
C ASP A 139 -10.75 -0.66 12.46
N PRO A 140 -10.12 -1.05 11.35
CA PRO A 140 -9.58 -0.07 10.41
C PRO A 140 -10.66 0.75 9.71
N ASN A 141 -11.92 0.31 9.68
CA ASN A 141 -13.03 1.07 9.11
C ASN A 141 -13.39 2.34 9.93
N LYS A 142 -12.82 2.46 11.14
CA LYS A 142 -12.99 3.62 12.04
C LYS A 142 -11.80 4.59 12.01
N LEU A 143 -10.79 4.33 11.19
CA LEU A 143 -9.60 5.19 11.11
C LEU A 143 -9.82 6.44 10.25
N SER A 144 -10.87 6.47 9.42
CA SER A 144 -11.32 7.65 8.69
C SER A 144 -12.80 7.57 8.37
N ASP A 145 -13.47 8.72 8.31
CA ASP A 145 -14.90 8.80 8.00
C ASP A 145 -15.21 8.49 6.53
N ASP A 146 -14.28 8.77 5.63
CA ASP A 146 -14.41 8.57 4.19
C ASP A 146 -13.88 7.20 3.69
N GLY A 147 -13.33 6.38 4.59
CA GLY A 147 -12.79 5.05 4.27
C GLY A 147 -11.52 5.06 3.44
N THR A 148 -10.80 6.20 3.32
CA THR A 148 -9.57 6.31 2.52
C THR A 148 -8.31 5.93 3.27
N VAL A 149 -8.38 5.70 4.59
CA VAL A 149 -7.26 5.21 5.40
C VAL A 149 -7.23 3.68 5.40
N ALA A 150 -6.11 3.11 4.99
CA ALA A 150 -5.87 1.66 5.00
C ALA A 150 -4.93 1.26 6.14
N LEU A 151 -5.28 0.20 6.88
CA LEU A 151 -4.36 -0.49 7.79
C LEU A 151 -3.38 -1.33 6.95
N THR A 152 -2.08 -1.07 7.09
CA THR A 152 -1.03 -1.73 6.28
C THR A 152 -0.20 -2.73 7.06
N GLY A 153 -0.20 -2.69 8.39
CA GLY A 153 0.51 -3.66 9.22
C GLY A 153 0.18 -3.58 10.69
N ILE A 154 0.45 -4.67 11.41
CA ILE A 154 0.32 -4.82 12.87
C ILE A 154 1.58 -5.46 13.42
N TYR A 155 2.13 -4.88 14.48
CA TYR A 155 3.43 -5.23 15.06
C TYR A 155 3.35 -5.27 16.59
N PHE A 156 3.36 -6.46 17.16
CA PHE A 156 3.34 -6.63 18.62
C PHE A 156 4.76 -6.52 19.19
N SER A 157 4.92 -5.77 20.30
CA SER A 157 6.18 -5.77 21.05
C SER A 157 6.44 -7.16 21.66
N ASN A 158 7.71 -7.55 21.80
CA ASN A 158 8.06 -8.88 22.31
C ASN A 158 7.58 -9.12 23.75
N ASN A 159 7.46 -8.07 24.57
CA ASN A 159 6.88 -8.15 25.91
C ASN A 159 5.35 -8.12 25.95
N GLY A 160 4.69 -7.98 24.80
CA GLY A 160 3.23 -7.92 24.69
C GLY A 160 2.55 -6.65 25.18
N LYS A 161 3.32 -5.66 25.64
CA LYS A 161 2.77 -4.42 26.24
C LYS A 161 2.22 -3.47 25.17
N TYR A 162 2.90 -3.36 24.05
CA TYR A 162 2.58 -2.42 23.00
C TYR A 162 2.24 -3.11 21.67
N THR A 163 1.36 -2.48 20.92
CA THR A 163 1.07 -2.84 19.52
C THR A 163 1.26 -1.61 18.66
N GLY A 164 2.26 -1.67 17.78
CA GLY A 164 2.41 -0.72 16.68
C GLY A 164 1.52 -1.11 15.52
N TYR A 165 0.95 -0.14 14.82
CA TYR A 165 0.27 -0.39 13.55
C TYR A 165 0.59 0.71 12.55
N THR A 166 0.62 0.31 11.28
CA THR A 166 0.89 1.24 10.17
C THR A 166 -0.39 1.51 9.39
N ILE A 167 -0.53 2.75 8.97
CA ILE A 167 -1.59 3.18 8.07
C ILE A 167 -1.02 3.87 6.83
N ALA A 168 -1.77 3.82 5.73
CA ALA A 168 -1.56 4.63 4.55
C ALA A 168 -2.83 5.40 4.20
N ARG A 169 -2.68 6.65 3.73
CA ARG A 169 -3.81 7.52 3.39
C ARG A 169 -3.98 7.62 1.88
N SER A 170 -5.20 7.51 1.42
CA SER A 170 -5.61 7.76 0.01
C SER A 170 -4.76 7.01 -1.03
N GLY A 171 -4.33 5.78 -0.69
CA GLY A 171 -3.52 4.95 -1.58
C GLY A 171 -2.05 5.37 -1.71
N SER A 172 -1.58 6.29 -0.87
CA SER A 172 -0.16 6.68 -0.83
C SER A 172 0.72 5.54 -0.33
N ASP A 173 1.97 5.51 -0.78
CA ASP A 173 3.03 4.66 -0.21
C ASP A 173 3.61 5.22 1.10
N TRP A 174 3.34 6.48 1.42
CA TRP A 174 3.70 7.05 2.70
C TRP A 174 2.88 6.41 3.80
N GLN A 175 3.56 6.03 4.86
CA GLN A 175 2.97 5.36 6.02
C GLN A 175 3.16 6.21 7.26
N GLU A 176 2.20 6.10 8.16
CA GLU A 176 2.29 6.58 9.53
C GLU A 176 2.31 5.37 10.46
N ILE A 177 3.08 5.44 11.54
CA ILE A 177 3.11 4.41 12.59
C ILE A 177 2.47 4.99 13.83
N TYR A 178 1.47 4.30 14.34
CA TYR A 178 0.82 4.58 15.61
C TYR A 178 1.11 3.46 16.61
N VAL A 179 1.08 3.78 17.88
CA VAL A 179 1.26 2.80 18.94
C VAL A 179 0.09 2.84 19.90
N MET A 180 -0.37 1.66 20.33
CA MET A 180 -1.39 1.52 21.36
C MET A 180 -0.93 0.55 22.45
N ASP A 181 -1.46 0.73 23.65
CA ASP A 181 -1.38 -0.26 24.70
C ASP A 181 -2.18 -1.52 24.29
N THR A 182 -1.52 -2.68 24.28
CA THR A 182 -2.10 -3.91 23.75
C THR A 182 -3.29 -4.42 24.56
N GLU A 183 -3.27 -4.22 25.88
CA GLU A 183 -4.33 -4.74 26.75
C GLU A 183 -5.61 -3.90 26.69
N THR A 184 -5.43 -2.57 26.73
CA THR A 184 -6.54 -1.62 26.80
C THR A 184 -7.01 -1.11 25.44
N GLY A 185 -6.21 -1.28 24.38
CA GLY A 185 -6.44 -0.69 23.08
C GLY A 185 -6.30 0.85 23.05
N LYS A 186 -5.80 1.45 24.13
CA LYS A 186 -5.65 2.90 24.22
C LYS A 186 -4.50 3.37 23.32
N LEU A 187 -4.79 4.31 22.42
CA LEU A 187 -3.78 4.97 21.61
C LEU A 187 -2.82 5.77 22.51
N LEU A 188 -1.52 5.67 22.23
CA LEU A 188 -0.45 6.42 22.87
C LEU A 188 -0.06 7.64 22.04
N ASP A 189 0.78 8.51 22.60
CA ASP A 189 1.23 9.73 21.92
C ASP A 189 2.33 9.48 20.87
N ASP A 190 2.88 8.26 20.86
CA ASP A 190 3.93 7.86 19.91
C ASP A 190 3.36 7.76 18.50
N HIS A 191 3.83 8.66 17.63
CA HIS A 191 3.38 8.78 16.24
C HIS A 191 4.57 9.09 15.33
N ILE A 192 4.73 8.28 14.27
CA ILE A 192 5.78 8.44 13.27
C ILE A 192 5.14 8.80 11.94
N GLU A 193 5.63 9.86 11.32
CA GLU A 193 5.27 10.30 9.98
C GLU A 193 6.39 10.01 8.98
N TRP A 194 6.07 10.07 7.70
CA TRP A 194 7.02 9.93 6.58
C TRP A 194 7.80 8.60 6.57
N ALA A 195 7.23 7.58 7.18
CA ALA A 195 7.73 6.23 7.07
C ALA A 195 7.38 5.63 5.69
N LYS A 196 8.23 4.74 5.18
CA LYS A 196 8.00 4.10 3.89
C LYS A 196 8.75 2.76 3.85
N PHE A 197 8.11 1.72 3.27
CA PHE A 197 8.65 0.36 3.18
C PHE A 197 9.09 -0.21 4.53
N THR A 198 8.27 -0.05 5.55
CA THR A 198 8.65 -0.33 6.94
C THR A 198 7.51 -0.90 7.76
N GLY A 199 7.84 -1.36 8.96
CA GLY A 199 6.96 -1.66 10.08
C GLY A 199 7.61 -1.18 11.38
N ALA A 200 7.03 -1.52 12.52
CA ALA A 200 7.62 -1.30 13.83
C ALA A 200 8.37 -2.58 14.27
N THR A 201 9.69 -2.61 14.12
CA THR A 201 10.53 -3.71 14.58
C THR A 201 10.94 -3.47 16.02
N TRP A 202 10.28 -4.14 16.94
CA TRP A 202 10.42 -3.90 18.38
C TRP A 202 11.77 -4.37 18.95
N GLN A 203 12.31 -3.58 19.86
CA GLN A 203 13.49 -3.93 20.65
C GLN A 203 13.50 -3.08 21.94
N GLY A 204 13.53 -3.74 23.10
CA GLY A 204 13.54 -3.06 24.39
C GLY A 204 12.33 -2.15 24.62
N ASP A 205 12.59 -0.89 24.88
CA ASP A 205 11.59 0.15 25.13
C ASP A 205 11.28 1.01 23.89
N GLY A 206 11.48 0.44 22.68
CA GLY A 206 11.24 1.15 21.43
C GLY A 206 11.19 0.23 20.22
N PHE A 207 11.29 0.82 19.03
CA PHE A 207 11.27 0.07 17.79
C PHE A 207 12.11 0.73 16.69
N TYR A 208 12.62 -0.10 15.79
CA TYR A 208 13.24 0.37 14.56
C TYR A 208 12.17 0.56 13.48
N TYR A 209 12.36 1.58 12.67
CA TYR A 209 11.56 1.85 11.49
C TYR A 209 12.41 2.48 10.40
N SER A 210 11.92 2.42 9.16
CA SER A 210 12.60 3.01 8.02
C SER A 210 11.81 4.19 7.47
N ALA A 211 12.51 5.24 7.09
CA ALA A 211 11.90 6.48 6.58
C ALA A 211 12.82 7.20 5.58
N TYR A 212 12.23 8.05 4.80
CA TYR A 212 12.92 9.12 4.08
C TYR A 212 12.85 10.43 4.88
N ASP A 213 13.58 11.44 4.44
CA ASP A 213 13.36 12.80 4.92
C ASP A 213 11.95 13.25 4.51
N ALA A 214 11.31 14.09 5.34
CA ALA A 214 10.00 14.65 5.03
C ALA A 214 10.04 15.33 3.65
N PRO A 215 9.08 15.06 2.77
CA PRO A 215 9.03 15.67 1.45
C PRO A 215 8.80 17.17 1.54
N VAL A 216 9.19 17.89 0.51
CA VAL A 216 8.85 19.32 0.39
C VAL A 216 7.32 19.44 0.27
N LYS A 217 6.73 20.31 1.08
CA LYS A 217 5.28 20.52 1.09
C LYS A 217 4.73 20.79 -0.32
N GLY A 218 3.70 20.03 -0.71
CA GLY A 218 3.10 20.07 -2.04
C GLY A 218 3.86 19.28 -3.11
N LYS A 219 4.88 18.52 -2.71
CA LYS A 219 5.64 17.62 -3.59
C LYS A 219 5.73 16.20 -3.06
N GLU A 220 4.82 15.83 -2.18
CA GLU A 220 4.78 14.55 -1.49
C GLU A 220 4.75 13.35 -2.47
N PHE A 221 4.16 13.54 -3.65
CA PHE A 221 4.02 12.51 -4.69
C PHE A 221 4.92 12.72 -5.90
N SER A 222 5.63 13.85 -6.00
CA SER A 222 6.49 14.20 -7.16
C SER A 222 7.97 14.23 -6.85
N ASN A 223 8.37 14.24 -5.57
CA ASN A 223 9.79 14.19 -5.19
C ASN A 223 10.37 12.79 -5.41
N VAL A 224 11.65 12.77 -5.79
CA VAL A 224 12.42 11.52 -5.81
C VAL A 224 12.68 11.05 -4.37
N ASN A 225 12.44 9.76 -4.11
CA ASN A 225 12.78 9.14 -2.84
C ASN A 225 14.26 8.72 -2.85
N GLU A 226 15.09 9.41 -2.09
CA GLU A 226 16.52 9.14 -1.96
C GLU A 226 16.95 9.18 -0.50
N ASN A 227 18.05 8.47 -0.20
CA ASN A 227 18.65 8.42 1.13
C ASN A 227 17.73 7.83 2.19
N HIS A 228 17.15 6.67 1.90
CA HIS A 228 16.40 5.90 2.89
C HIS A 228 17.23 5.61 4.13
N LYS A 229 16.63 5.65 5.32
CA LYS A 229 17.33 5.58 6.61
C LYS A 229 16.59 4.62 7.54
N ILE A 230 17.32 4.06 8.50
CA ILE A 230 16.74 3.35 9.64
C ILE A 230 16.91 4.21 10.89
N TYR A 231 15.83 4.40 11.61
CA TYR A 231 15.76 5.09 12.88
C TYR A 231 15.37 4.12 14.01
N TYR A 232 15.70 4.50 15.23
CA TYR A 232 15.17 3.89 16.43
C TYR A 232 14.34 4.92 17.19
N HIS A 233 13.06 4.61 17.36
CA HIS A 233 12.13 5.39 18.16
C HIS A 233 12.05 4.83 19.57
N LYS A 234 12.25 5.68 20.57
CA LYS A 234 12.07 5.32 21.98
C LYS A 234 10.67 5.70 22.44
N MET A 235 9.94 4.76 23.01
CA MET A 235 8.58 5.00 23.48
C MET A 235 8.49 6.20 24.42
N GLY A 236 7.46 7.04 24.22
CA GLY A 236 7.20 8.24 25.01
C GLY A 236 8.09 9.43 24.65
N THR A 237 8.83 9.40 23.54
CA THR A 237 9.60 10.55 23.04
C THR A 237 9.03 11.02 21.70
N PRO A 238 9.17 12.33 21.36
CA PRO A 238 8.75 12.79 20.02
C PRO A 238 9.69 12.26 18.93
N GLN A 239 9.16 12.01 17.73
CA GLN A 239 9.91 11.53 16.54
C GLN A 239 11.17 12.36 16.25
N SER A 240 11.17 13.67 16.55
CA SER A 240 12.34 14.55 16.34
C SER A 240 13.56 14.18 17.19
N GLN A 241 13.41 13.32 18.20
CA GLN A 241 14.48 12.79 19.04
C GLN A 241 14.93 11.39 18.60
N ASP A 242 14.38 10.85 17.54
CA ASP A 242 14.69 9.50 17.10
C ASP A 242 16.14 9.38 16.65
N LYS A 243 16.74 8.27 17.04
CA LYS A 243 18.16 8.02 16.77
C LYS A 243 18.35 7.43 15.37
N LEU A 244 19.12 8.11 14.53
CA LEU A 244 19.60 7.54 13.29
C LEU A 244 20.49 6.30 13.57
N VAL A 245 20.10 5.16 13.02
CA VAL A 245 20.79 3.87 13.21
C VAL A 245 21.62 3.51 12.00
N TYR A 246 21.07 3.74 10.79
CA TYR A 246 21.77 3.43 9.54
C TYR A 246 21.35 4.35 8.39
N GLN A 247 22.30 4.72 7.58
CA GLN A 247 22.15 5.32 6.25
C GLN A 247 23.37 5.03 5.39
N ASN A 248 23.22 5.06 4.08
CA ASN A 248 24.34 4.93 3.15
C ASN A 248 24.17 5.89 1.98
N GLN A 249 24.83 7.05 2.06
CA GLN A 249 24.75 8.11 1.05
C GLN A 249 25.46 7.75 -0.28
N ALA A 250 26.34 6.72 -0.29
CA ALA A 250 26.97 6.27 -1.53
C ALA A 250 25.99 5.60 -2.49
N TYR A 251 24.86 5.13 -1.98
CA TYR A 251 23.79 4.46 -2.73
C TYR A 251 22.42 5.07 -2.42
N PRO A 252 22.14 6.31 -2.86
CA PRO A 252 20.96 7.06 -2.41
C PRO A 252 19.63 6.42 -2.81
N LYS A 253 19.61 5.56 -3.82
CA LYS A 253 18.39 4.89 -4.32
C LYS A 253 18.10 3.55 -3.65
N ARG A 254 19.02 3.04 -2.82
CA ARG A 254 18.79 1.82 -2.06
C ARG A 254 17.87 2.07 -0.89
N PHE A 255 17.12 1.05 -0.51
CA PHE A 255 16.26 1.09 0.66
C PHE A 255 16.64 0.02 1.66
N TYR A 256 16.32 0.27 2.92
CA TYR A 256 16.76 -0.51 4.07
C TYR A 256 15.57 -0.94 4.90
N THR A 257 15.56 -2.18 5.34
CA THR A 257 14.63 -2.67 6.35
C THR A 257 15.40 -3.35 7.48
N ALA A 258 14.77 -3.47 8.64
CA ALA A 258 15.37 -4.06 9.81
C ALA A 258 14.49 -5.18 10.38
N SER A 259 15.10 -6.20 10.94
CA SER A 259 14.43 -7.16 11.82
C SER A 259 15.29 -7.43 13.06
N VAL A 260 14.66 -7.84 14.14
CA VAL A 260 15.33 -8.22 15.40
C VAL A 260 14.94 -9.67 15.71
N ASN A 261 15.89 -10.49 16.14
CA ASN A 261 15.60 -11.86 16.57
C ASN A 261 14.73 -11.87 17.84
N GLU A 262 14.12 -13.02 18.13
CA GLU A 262 13.16 -13.18 19.24
C GLU A 262 13.75 -12.75 20.60
N ASP A 263 15.02 -13.05 20.85
CA ASP A 263 15.72 -12.67 22.10
C ASP A 263 16.18 -11.21 22.14
N GLU A 264 15.92 -10.41 21.12
CA GLU A 264 16.33 -9.00 20.98
C GLU A 264 17.84 -8.77 21.11
N THR A 265 18.64 -9.75 20.71
CA THR A 265 20.10 -9.71 20.83
C THR A 265 20.82 -9.34 19.53
N ILE A 266 20.17 -9.51 18.39
CA ILE A 266 20.74 -9.25 17.06
C ILE A 266 19.76 -8.41 16.23
N LEU A 267 20.27 -7.31 15.69
CA LEU A 267 19.59 -6.50 14.68
C LEU A 267 20.13 -6.92 13.31
N PHE A 268 19.25 -7.37 12.44
CA PHE A 268 19.52 -7.59 11.03
C PHE A 268 19.12 -6.36 10.20
N LEU A 269 19.99 -6.01 9.26
CA LEU A 269 19.77 -4.96 8.29
C LEU A 269 19.75 -5.58 6.89
N TYR A 270 18.70 -5.33 6.15
CA TYR A 270 18.55 -5.73 4.76
C TYR A 270 18.70 -4.48 3.88
N GLU A 271 19.60 -4.55 2.90
CA GLU A 271 19.82 -3.49 1.92
C GLU A 271 19.39 -4.01 0.55
N SER A 272 18.48 -3.31 -0.13
CA SER A 272 17.89 -3.69 -1.43
C SER A 272 17.90 -2.51 -2.41
N GLY A 273 17.83 -2.80 -3.72
CA GLY A 273 17.67 -1.77 -4.74
C GLY A 273 18.29 -2.09 -6.10
N ASP A 274 19.57 -2.47 -6.16
CA ASP A 274 20.29 -2.61 -7.44
C ASP A 274 20.27 -4.02 -8.03
N GLY A 275 19.98 -5.03 -7.18
CA GLY A 275 20.02 -6.45 -7.53
C GLY A 275 18.64 -7.10 -7.52
N ARG A 276 18.63 -8.42 -7.72
CA ARG A 276 17.45 -9.28 -7.62
C ARG A 276 17.13 -9.72 -6.19
N GLY A 277 18.08 -9.54 -5.28
CA GLY A 277 18.02 -9.93 -3.88
C GLY A 277 18.34 -8.75 -2.94
N ASN A 278 19.01 -9.07 -1.84
CA ASN A 278 19.42 -8.09 -0.84
C ASN A 278 20.81 -8.40 -0.28
N ALA A 279 21.52 -7.37 0.13
CA ALA A 279 22.61 -7.57 1.08
C ALA A 279 22.05 -7.71 2.49
N LEU A 280 22.75 -8.47 3.34
CA LEU A 280 22.40 -8.75 4.72
C LEU A 280 23.56 -8.39 5.63
N TYR A 281 23.25 -7.62 6.66
CA TYR A 281 24.19 -7.26 7.73
C TYR A 281 23.59 -7.63 9.08
N MET A 282 24.45 -7.83 10.08
CA MET A 282 24.04 -8.05 11.46
C MET A 282 24.74 -7.09 12.41
N LYS A 283 24.10 -6.77 13.53
CA LYS A 283 24.65 -6.01 14.64
C LYS A 283 24.29 -6.68 15.96
N ASP A 284 25.32 -6.94 16.79
CA ASP A 284 25.15 -7.51 18.14
C ASP A 284 24.66 -6.41 19.11
N LEU A 285 23.39 -6.45 19.48
CA LEU A 285 22.75 -5.47 20.37
C LEU A 285 23.20 -5.57 21.83
N ARG A 286 23.82 -6.68 22.24
CA ARG A 286 24.41 -6.85 23.59
C ARG A 286 25.65 -5.99 23.78
N LYS A 287 26.25 -5.50 22.68
CA LYS A 287 27.45 -4.66 22.67
C LYS A 287 27.06 -3.23 22.28
N PRO A 288 27.16 -2.23 23.18
CA PRO A 288 26.62 -0.89 22.94
C PRO A 288 27.05 -0.20 21.64
N ASN A 289 28.27 -0.44 21.18
CA ASN A 289 28.82 0.21 19.98
C ASN A 289 29.25 -0.81 18.89
N ALA A 290 28.63 -2.00 18.86
CA ALA A 290 28.94 -2.95 17.83
C ALA A 290 28.68 -2.34 16.43
N PRO A 291 29.58 -2.51 15.47
CA PRO A 291 29.32 -2.14 14.08
C PRO A 291 28.32 -3.10 13.43
N PHE A 292 27.76 -2.72 12.29
CA PHE A 292 27.15 -3.67 11.38
C PHE A 292 28.24 -4.53 10.72
N VAL A 293 28.05 -5.83 10.72
CA VAL A 293 28.94 -6.83 10.11
C VAL A 293 28.22 -7.42 8.90
N ALA A 294 28.88 -7.38 7.74
CA ALA A 294 28.32 -7.96 6.52
C ALA A 294 28.27 -9.49 6.63
N MET A 295 27.11 -10.06 6.29
CA MET A 295 26.89 -11.50 6.16
C MET A 295 26.87 -11.94 4.70
N ALA A 296 26.20 -11.17 3.83
CA ALA A 296 26.15 -11.34 2.39
C ALA A 296 26.00 -9.96 1.71
N THR A 297 26.70 -9.72 0.60
CA THR A 297 26.74 -8.41 -0.07
C THR A 297 26.55 -8.48 -1.58
N ASP A 298 26.40 -9.67 -2.16
CA ASP A 298 26.33 -9.85 -3.61
C ASP A 298 25.01 -9.37 -4.23
N MET A 299 23.93 -9.29 -3.46
CA MET A 299 22.58 -8.91 -3.91
C MET A 299 21.99 -9.76 -5.05
N ASP A 300 22.58 -10.90 -5.34
CA ASP A 300 22.07 -11.81 -6.38
C ASP A 300 20.95 -12.70 -5.85
N TYR A 301 20.91 -12.92 -4.54
CA TYR A 301 19.97 -13.78 -3.84
C TYR A 301 19.25 -13.04 -2.73
N THR A 302 18.10 -13.58 -2.31
CA THR A 302 17.37 -13.11 -1.12
C THR A 302 17.91 -13.85 0.10
N TYR A 303 18.49 -13.09 1.03
CA TYR A 303 19.01 -13.59 2.30
C TYR A 303 18.08 -13.18 3.43
N ALA A 304 17.57 -14.15 4.18
CA ALA A 304 16.70 -13.90 5.32
C ALA A 304 17.05 -14.90 6.44
N PRO A 305 17.54 -14.44 7.59
CA PRO A 305 17.69 -15.27 8.77
C PRO A 305 16.33 -15.85 9.19
N ILE A 306 16.30 -17.15 9.45
CA ILE A 306 15.11 -17.86 9.91
C ILE A 306 15.06 -17.84 11.44
N GLU A 307 16.21 -18.14 12.08
CA GLU A 307 16.29 -18.29 13.53
C GLU A 307 17.70 -18.03 14.02
N VAL A 308 17.82 -17.59 15.28
CA VAL A 308 19.10 -17.47 16.00
C VAL A 308 19.04 -18.44 17.17
N ILE A 309 19.94 -19.44 17.16
CA ILE A 309 20.02 -20.47 18.20
C ILE A 309 21.42 -20.42 18.80
N GLY A 310 21.52 -19.89 20.02
CA GLY A 310 22.79 -19.69 20.71
C GLY A 310 23.67 -18.68 19.95
N ASP A 311 24.79 -19.14 19.38
CA ASP A 311 25.75 -18.34 18.60
C ASP A 311 25.63 -18.55 17.08
N LYS A 312 24.61 -19.27 16.61
CA LYS A 312 24.39 -19.60 15.21
C LYS A 312 23.17 -18.91 14.64
N ILE A 313 23.29 -18.46 13.41
CA ILE A 313 22.21 -17.88 12.60
C ILE A 313 21.90 -18.87 11.48
N TYR A 314 20.63 -19.23 11.34
CA TYR A 314 20.11 -20.15 10.34
C TYR A 314 19.25 -19.43 9.30
#